data_56ac7b98dd4be929ac2af518dde096a1
#
_entry.id   56ac7b98dd4be929ac2af518dde096a1
#
_cell.length_a   1.000
_cell.length_b   1.000
_cell.length_c   1.000
_cell.angle_alpha   90.00
_cell.angle_beta   90.00
_cell.angle_gamma   90.00
#
_symmetry.space_group_name_H-M   'P 1'
#
loop_
_entity.id
_entity.type
_entity.pdbx_description
1 polymer ?
#
loop_
_entity_poly.entity_id
_entity_poly.type
_entity_poly.pdbx_seq_one_letter_code
_entity_poly.pdbx_strand_id
1 'polypeptide(L)'
;MIINIGVVQFPGSNTERETSLAIKRVKMNPVEILWNSNLDLIKECHGYVIAGGFSYEDRSRAGVIASLETIIDILKNESKKGKPIFGICNGAQILVESGLVPGALDNQTSVALADNKRIKSGEIVGTGYYNAWANLKLSVHQNSTAFTRHFSETEMINIPFAHAEGRFIIPNDLLDEMKTNNQTVFRYCDNNGKVSSEFPTNPNGSDYNLAAISNTNGNVLAMMPHPERTEYGDKLFSSMKEFIEHSIPLKKEILSYKPEHKKIVNYEINENSNIWICLLYTSPSPRDTA
;
A
#
# COMPACT_ATOMS: atom_id res chain seq x y z
N MET A 1 24.88 8.44 13.28
CA MET A 1 23.86 7.61 13.95
C MET A 1 23.54 6.42 13.04
N ILE A 2 23.43 5.21 13.59
CA ILE A 2 22.98 4.04 12.83
C ILE A 2 21.46 4.11 12.77
N ILE A 3 20.89 4.11 11.55
CA ILE A 3 19.44 4.13 11.35
C ILE A 3 18.94 2.70 11.28
N ASN A 4 18.19 2.28 12.29
CA ASN A 4 17.55 0.97 12.36
C ASN A 4 16.18 1.01 11.70
N ILE A 5 15.94 0.13 10.73
CA ILE A 5 14.65 -0.02 10.03
C ILE A 5 14.08 -1.40 10.35
N GLY A 6 12.93 -1.42 11.00
CA GLY A 6 12.22 -2.67 11.27
C GLY A 6 11.65 -3.28 10.00
N VAL A 7 12.09 -4.48 9.64
CA VAL A 7 11.52 -5.29 8.56
C VAL A 7 10.45 -6.16 9.17
N VAL A 8 9.20 -5.71 9.05
CA VAL A 8 8.03 -6.36 9.67
C VAL A 8 7.58 -7.53 8.82
N GLN A 9 7.45 -8.69 9.46
CA GLN A 9 7.14 -9.96 8.83
C GLN A 9 5.95 -10.64 9.52
N PHE A 10 5.08 -11.21 8.72
CA PHE A 10 3.96 -12.05 9.14
C PHE A 10 4.16 -13.49 8.63
N PRO A 11 3.47 -14.48 9.19
CA PRO A 11 3.43 -15.81 8.59
C PRO A 11 3.03 -15.72 7.11
N GLY A 12 3.91 -16.16 6.19
CA GLY A 12 3.72 -16.05 4.74
C GLY A 12 4.41 -14.86 4.06
N SER A 13 5.10 -13.97 4.80
CA SER A 13 6.01 -12.98 4.17
C SER A 13 7.13 -13.71 3.41
N ASN A 14 7.56 -13.14 2.26
CA ASN A 14 8.59 -13.79 1.42
C ASN A 14 9.56 -12.82 0.72
N THR A 15 9.48 -11.51 0.99
CA THR A 15 10.42 -10.50 0.43
C THR A 15 11.30 -9.83 1.49
N GLU A 16 11.38 -10.42 2.67
CA GLU A 16 12.15 -9.88 3.79
C GLU A 16 13.65 -9.80 3.49
N ARG A 17 14.18 -10.77 2.74
CA ARG A 17 15.58 -10.78 2.32
C ARG A 17 15.89 -9.64 1.36
N GLU A 18 15.10 -9.48 0.29
CA GLU A 18 15.26 -8.41 -0.70
C GLU A 18 15.07 -7.04 -0.05
N THR A 19 14.10 -6.91 0.84
CA THR A 19 13.86 -5.70 1.64
C THR A 19 15.08 -5.36 2.50
N SER A 20 15.64 -6.34 3.20
CA SER A 20 16.84 -6.14 4.02
C SER A 20 18.06 -5.74 3.17
N LEU A 21 18.20 -6.31 1.96
CA LEU A 21 19.26 -5.93 1.04
C LEU A 21 19.08 -4.50 0.52
N ALA A 22 17.86 -4.09 0.17
CA ALA A 22 17.55 -2.72 -0.27
C ALA A 22 17.90 -1.69 0.84
N ILE A 23 17.52 -1.96 2.09
CA ILE A 23 17.85 -1.14 3.25
C ILE A 23 19.38 -1.03 3.42
N LYS A 24 20.11 -2.13 3.27
CA LYS A 24 21.60 -2.14 3.35
C LYS A 24 22.25 -1.37 2.20
N ARG A 25 21.72 -1.44 0.95
CA ARG A 25 22.27 -0.70 -0.19
C ARG A 25 22.32 0.81 0.07
N VAL A 26 21.33 1.34 0.79
CA VAL A 26 21.29 2.77 1.15
C VAL A 26 21.95 3.07 2.52
N LYS A 27 22.73 2.12 3.06
CA LYS A 27 23.49 2.27 4.32
C LYS A 27 22.60 2.51 5.55
N MET A 28 21.44 1.88 5.61
CA MET A 28 20.64 1.71 6.82
C MET A 28 20.80 0.28 7.38
N ASN A 29 20.41 0.06 8.63
CA ASN A 29 20.49 -1.23 9.29
C ASN A 29 19.10 -1.90 9.38
N PRO A 30 18.85 -3.01 8.67
CA PRO A 30 17.61 -3.76 8.82
C PRO A 30 17.59 -4.53 10.14
N VAL A 31 16.48 -4.43 10.86
CA VAL A 31 16.17 -5.17 12.08
C VAL A 31 14.99 -6.07 11.81
N GLU A 32 15.13 -7.36 12.02
CA GLU A 32 14.04 -8.31 11.86
C GLU A 32 12.96 -8.07 12.93
N ILE A 33 11.73 -7.87 12.51
CA ILE A 33 10.57 -7.70 13.38
C ILE A 33 9.50 -8.71 12.95
N LEU A 34 9.29 -9.72 13.76
CA LEU A 34 8.20 -10.67 13.56
C LEU A 34 6.91 -10.10 14.14
N TRP A 35 5.78 -10.55 13.63
CA TRP A 35 4.43 -10.15 14.06
C TRP A 35 4.22 -10.21 15.59
N ASN A 36 4.97 -11.05 16.29
CA ASN A 36 4.95 -11.27 17.73
C ASN A 36 6.21 -10.82 18.47
N SER A 37 7.04 -9.96 17.84
CA SER A 37 8.27 -9.42 18.45
C SER A 37 7.97 -8.56 19.68
N ASN A 38 8.98 -8.47 20.56
CA ASN A 38 8.91 -7.63 21.74
C ASN A 38 8.69 -6.15 21.37
N LEU A 39 7.81 -5.49 22.10
CA LEU A 39 7.43 -4.08 21.91
C LEU A 39 8.64 -3.14 21.98
N ASP A 40 9.62 -3.39 22.85
CA ASP A 40 10.77 -2.51 23.00
C ASP A 40 11.66 -2.55 21.75
N LEU A 41 11.89 -3.73 21.19
CA LEU A 41 12.61 -3.88 19.92
C LEU A 41 11.93 -3.08 18.78
N ILE A 42 10.60 -3.12 18.73
CA ILE A 42 9.83 -2.37 17.72
C ILE A 42 10.04 -0.87 17.91
N LYS A 43 9.94 -0.37 19.14
CA LYS A 43 10.08 1.06 19.45
C LYS A 43 11.46 1.64 19.18
N GLU A 44 12.52 0.82 19.26
CA GLU A 44 13.89 1.24 18.98
C GLU A 44 14.18 1.51 17.50
N CYS A 45 13.32 1.03 16.59
CA CYS A 45 13.44 1.30 15.15
C CYS A 45 13.09 2.75 14.82
N HIS A 46 13.79 3.34 13.85
CA HIS A 46 13.59 4.70 13.36
C HIS A 46 12.51 4.79 12.28
N GLY A 47 12.18 3.67 11.67
CA GLY A 47 11.13 3.51 10.68
C GLY A 47 10.90 2.03 10.38
N TYR A 48 9.94 1.72 9.52
CA TYR A 48 9.50 0.34 9.28
C TYR A 48 9.26 0.08 7.80
N VAL A 49 9.52 -1.16 7.37
CA VAL A 49 9.08 -1.69 6.08
C VAL A 49 8.28 -2.95 6.35
N ILE A 50 7.03 -2.99 5.92
CA ILE A 50 6.20 -4.20 5.94
C ILE A 50 6.48 -4.94 4.65
N ALA A 51 7.09 -6.12 4.77
CA ALA A 51 7.53 -6.91 3.63
C ALA A 51 6.36 -7.46 2.80
N GLY A 52 6.61 -7.71 1.53
CA GLY A 52 5.69 -8.40 0.65
C GLY A 52 5.60 -9.89 0.95
N GLY A 53 4.60 -10.54 0.34
CA GLY A 53 4.35 -11.97 0.50
C GLY A 53 2.86 -12.30 0.41
N PHE A 54 2.44 -13.28 1.20
CA PHE A 54 1.09 -13.81 1.26
C PHE A 54 0.75 -14.05 2.74
N SER A 55 0.62 -12.95 3.50
CA SER A 55 0.40 -13.04 4.95
C SER A 55 -0.85 -13.88 5.25
N TYR A 56 -0.67 -14.89 6.11
CA TYR A 56 -1.72 -15.86 6.46
C TYR A 56 -2.37 -16.53 5.23
N GLU A 57 -1.55 -16.78 4.16
CA GLU A 57 -1.98 -17.40 2.90
C GLU A 57 -3.08 -16.60 2.16
N ASP A 58 -3.20 -15.29 2.39
CA ASP A 58 -4.24 -14.41 1.86
C ASP A 58 -5.67 -14.92 2.14
N ARG A 59 -5.84 -15.64 3.24
CA ARG A 59 -7.17 -16.14 3.65
C ARG A 59 -8.13 -14.99 3.83
N SER A 60 -9.36 -15.13 3.34
CA SER A 60 -10.41 -14.13 3.27
C SER A 60 -10.09 -13.05 2.21
N ARG A 61 -9.17 -12.15 2.46
CA ARG A 61 -8.69 -11.11 1.55
C ARG A 61 -7.24 -10.79 1.91
N ALA A 62 -6.42 -10.50 0.90
CA ALA A 62 -5.00 -10.25 1.10
C ALA A 62 -4.74 -9.14 2.12
N GLY A 63 -3.94 -9.44 3.13
CA GLY A 63 -3.55 -8.50 4.19
C GLY A 63 -4.54 -8.33 5.34
N VAL A 64 -5.80 -8.79 5.23
CA VAL A 64 -6.83 -8.51 6.23
C VAL A 64 -6.52 -9.12 7.60
N ILE A 65 -6.06 -10.38 7.66
CA ILE A 65 -5.74 -11.02 8.94
C ILE A 65 -4.56 -10.33 9.60
N ALA A 66 -3.50 -10.04 8.84
CA ALA A 66 -2.33 -9.34 9.35
C ALA A 66 -2.66 -7.93 9.84
N SER A 67 -3.65 -7.24 9.24
CA SER A 67 -4.08 -5.91 9.66
C SER A 67 -4.74 -5.87 11.04
N LEU A 68 -5.16 -7.02 11.57
CA LEU A 68 -5.77 -7.18 12.89
C LEU A 68 -4.77 -7.52 13.99
N GLU A 69 -3.51 -7.76 13.65
CA GLU A 69 -2.47 -8.08 14.61
C GLU A 69 -2.07 -6.89 15.49
N THR A 70 -1.76 -7.16 16.75
CA THR A 70 -1.38 -6.13 17.74
C THR A 70 -0.23 -5.23 17.27
N ILE A 71 0.70 -5.75 16.48
CA ILE A 71 1.81 -4.97 15.93
C ILE A 71 1.32 -3.80 15.07
N ILE A 72 0.19 -3.92 14.41
CA ILE A 72 -0.38 -2.84 13.60
C ILE A 72 -0.81 -1.65 14.46
N ASP A 73 -1.37 -1.88 15.64
CA ASP A 73 -1.70 -0.78 16.57
C ASP A 73 -0.44 -0.08 17.09
N ILE A 74 0.64 -0.83 17.27
CA ILE A 74 1.95 -0.26 17.60
C ILE A 74 2.44 0.61 16.45
N LEU A 75 2.40 0.11 15.21
CA LEU A 75 2.81 0.86 14.03
C LEU A 75 1.95 2.12 13.82
N LYS A 76 0.63 2.06 14.07
CA LYS A 76 -0.24 3.24 14.08
C LYS A 76 0.26 4.30 15.06
N ASN A 77 0.65 3.89 16.25
CA ASN A 77 1.18 4.82 17.26
C ASN A 77 2.55 5.38 16.88
N GLU A 78 3.43 4.58 16.28
CA GLU A 78 4.74 5.03 15.81
C GLU A 78 4.63 5.98 14.60
N SER A 79 3.67 5.74 13.69
CA SER A 79 3.39 6.66 12.59
C SER A 79 2.92 8.04 13.06
N LYS A 80 2.09 8.08 14.12
CA LYS A 80 1.65 9.35 14.75
C LYS A 80 2.82 10.14 15.36
N LYS A 81 3.90 9.46 15.74
CA LYS A 81 5.15 10.09 16.21
C LYS A 81 6.05 10.58 15.06
N GLY A 82 5.64 10.34 13.81
CA GLY A 82 6.36 10.77 12.62
C GLY A 82 7.28 9.73 12.02
N LYS A 83 7.37 8.52 12.57
CA LYS A 83 8.22 7.48 11.97
C LYS A 83 7.67 7.05 10.61
N PRO A 84 8.53 6.93 9.58
CA PRO A 84 8.11 6.48 8.28
C PRO A 84 7.80 4.98 8.26
N ILE A 85 6.72 4.61 7.55
CA ILE A 85 6.30 3.21 7.36
C ILE A 85 6.09 2.97 5.86
N PHE A 86 6.76 1.97 5.31
CA PHE A 86 6.65 1.58 3.92
C PHE A 86 6.04 0.18 3.80
N GLY A 87 4.87 0.05 3.20
CA GLY A 87 4.25 -1.24 2.87
C GLY A 87 4.44 -1.58 1.41
N ILE A 88 5.01 -2.76 1.12
CA ILE A 88 5.32 -3.21 -0.23
C ILE A 88 4.46 -4.43 -0.56
N CYS A 89 3.73 -4.40 -1.68
CA CYS A 89 2.87 -5.48 -2.17
C CYS A 89 1.89 -5.94 -1.07
N ASN A 90 2.07 -7.11 -0.48
CA ASN A 90 1.24 -7.56 0.65
C ASN A 90 1.32 -6.59 1.85
N GLY A 91 2.47 -5.97 2.09
CA GLY A 91 2.61 -4.90 3.09
C GLY A 91 1.72 -3.69 2.77
N ALA A 92 1.54 -3.34 1.49
CA ALA A 92 0.62 -2.28 1.08
C ALA A 92 -0.84 -2.68 1.33
N GLN A 93 -1.20 -3.94 1.07
CA GLN A 93 -2.52 -4.48 1.37
C GLN A 93 -2.82 -4.37 2.87
N ILE A 94 -1.86 -4.73 3.73
CA ILE A 94 -1.99 -4.61 5.18
C ILE A 94 -2.21 -3.15 5.62
N LEU A 95 -1.45 -2.20 5.04
CA LEU A 95 -1.60 -0.77 5.36
C LEU A 95 -2.97 -0.22 4.95
N VAL A 96 -3.51 -0.66 3.81
CA VAL A 96 -4.84 -0.29 3.32
C VAL A 96 -5.92 -0.89 4.21
N GLU A 97 -5.84 -2.19 4.52
CA GLU A 97 -6.81 -2.89 5.38
C GLU A 97 -6.83 -2.35 6.82
N SER A 98 -5.68 -1.91 7.33
CA SER A 98 -5.58 -1.30 8.66
C SER A 98 -6.09 0.15 8.72
N GLY A 99 -6.38 0.77 7.57
CA GLY A 99 -6.76 2.17 7.46
C GLY A 99 -5.61 3.17 7.65
N LEU A 100 -4.37 2.72 7.87
CA LEU A 100 -3.19 3.59 7.95
C LEU A 100 -2.99 4.39 6.66
N VAL A 101 -3.40 3.84 5.53
CA VAL A 101 -3.44 4.50 4.23
C VAL A 101 -4.86 4.37 3.68
N PRO A 102 -5.48 5.46 3.26
CA PRO A 102 -4.99 6.84 3.14
C PRO A 102 -5.00 7.64 4.45
N GLY A 103 -5.35 7.04 5.60
CA GLY A 103 -5.43 7.72 6.88
C GLY A 103 -6.70 8.54 7.06
N ALA A 104 -7.75 8.25 6.28
CA ALA A 104 -9.07 8.86 6.41
C ALA A 104 -9.86 8.24 7.59
N LEU A 105 -10.92 8.91 8.02
CA LEU A 105 -11.90 8.40 8.99
C LEU A 105 -11.26 7.82 10.26
N ASP A 106 -10.30 8.49 10.86
CA ASP A 106 -9.57 8.01 12.04
C ASP A 106 -8.91 6.63 11.84
N ASN A 107 -8.34 6.41 10.66
CA ASN A 107 -7.73 5.15 10.22
C ASN A 107 -8.73 3.99 10.08
N GLN A 108 -9.97 4.26 9.71
CA GLN A 108 -10.87 3.23 9.20
C GLN A 108 -10.56 2.91 7.74
N THR A 109 -10.82 1.67 7.34
CA THR A 109 -10.65 1.24 5.95
C THR A 109 -11.59 2.02 5.03
N SER A 110 -11.04 2.78 4.09
CA SER A 110 -11.79 3.64 3.16
C SER A 110 -11.41 3.45 1.69
N VAL A 111 -10.38 2.64 1.45
CA VAL A 111 -9.86 2.23 0.15
C VAL A 111 -9.77 0.71 0.14
N ALA A 112 -9.90 0.07 -1.00
CA ALA A 112 -9.70 -1.36 -1.15
C ALA A 112 -8.60 -1.66 -2.17
N LEU A 113 -7.87 -2.76 -1.94
CA LEU A 113 -7.06 -3.44 -2.94
C LEU A 113 -7.82 -4.70 -3.37
N ALA A 114 -8.20 -4.76 -4.64
CA ALA A 114 -9.06 -5.79 -5.19
C ALA A 114 -8.36 -6.57 -6.32
N ASP A 115 -9.04 -7.62 -6.80
CA ASP A 115 -8.57 -8.42 -7.93
C ASP A 115 -8.16 -7.56 -9.13
N ASN A 116 -7.00 -7.89 -9.69
CA ASN A 116 -6.52 -7.26 -10.91
C ASN A 116 -7.50 -7.45 -12.06
N LYS A 117 -7.70 -6.37 -12.85
CA LYS A 117 -8.43 -6.40 -14.11
C LYS A 117 -7.59 -5.73 -15.17
N ARG A 118 -7.15 -6.49 -16.17
CA ARG A 118 -6.52 -5.94 -17.36
C ARG A 118 -7.60 -5.52 -18.33
N ILE A 119 -7.73 -4.21 -18.55
CA ILE A 119 -8.81 -3.63 -19.36
C ILE A 119 -8.21 -3.08 -20.65
N LYS A 120 -8.76 -3.46 -21.80
CA LYS A 120 -8.38 -2.95 -23.11
C LYS A 120 -9.62 -2.70 -23.96
N SER A 121 -9.76 -1.48 -24.47
CA SER A 121 -10.92 -1.06 -25.27
C SER A 121 -12.26 -1.30 -24.56
N GLY A 122 -12.29 -1.11 -23.23
CA GLY A 122 -13.48 -1.33 -22.39
C GLY A 122 -13.76 -2.79 -22.03
N GLU A 123 -12.98 -3.75 -22.54
CA GLU A 123 -13.14 -5.18 -22.26
C GLU A 123 -12.09 -5.70 -21.26
N ILE A 124 -12.49 -6.65 -20.41
CA ILE A 124 -11.56 -7.32 -19.50
C ILE A 124 -10.84 -8.43 -20.28
N VAL A 125 -9.56 -8.20 -20.58
CA VAL A 125 -8.70 -9.17 -21.31
C VAL A 125 -7.94 -10.10 -20.38
N GLY A 126 -8.08 -9.95 -19.07
CA GLY A 126 -7.50 -10.86 -18.08
C GLY A 126 -7.72 -10.39 -16.65
N THR A 127 -7.66 -11.34 -15.71
CA THR A 127 -7.84 -11.12 -14.26
C THR A 127 -6.77 -11.86 -13.47
N GLY A 128 -6.77 -11.70 -12.15
CA GLY A 128 -5.95 -12.46 -11.21
C GLY A 128 -4.46 -12.11 -11.27
N TYR A 129 -3.62 -13.09 -10.91
CA TYR A 129 -2.18 -12.88 -10.76
C TYR A 129 -1.52 -12.42 -12.07
N TYR A 130 -0.71 -11.37 -11.94
CA TYR A 130 0.07 -10.85 -13.05
C TYR A 130 1.43 -10.38 -12.57
N ASN A 131 2.47 -10.78 -13.30
CA ASN A 131 3.86 -10.44 -13.02
C ASN A 131 4.47 -9.78 -14.27
N ALA A 132 4.99 -8.58 -14.10
CA ALA A 132 5.65 -7.81 -15.15
C ALA A 132 6.50 -6.68 -14.56
N TRP A 133 7.17 -5.94 -15.43
CA TRP A 133 7.77 -4.64 -15.12
C TRP A 133 6.80 -3.53 -15.54
N ALA A 134 6.69 -2.49 -14.73
CA ALA A 134 5.87 -1.32 -15.02
C ALA A 134 6.67 -0.03 -14.85
N ASN A 135 6.40 0.92 -15.73
CA ASN A 135 6.88 2.28 -15.56
C ASN A 135 5.96 3.04 -14.62
N LEU A 136 6.57 3.70 -13.66
CA LEU A 136 5.90 4.52 -12.66
C LEU A 136 6.36 5.97 -12.80
N LYS A 137 5.42 6.88 -12.72
CA LYS A 137 5.64 8.31 -12.72
C LYS A 137 5.25 8.90 -11.37
N LEU A 138 6.11 9.78 -10.82
CA LEU A 138 5.74 10.57 -9.65
C LEU A 138 4.54 11.47 -10.00
N SER A 139 3.53 11.50 -9.14
CA SER A 139 2.25 12.20 -9.36
C SER A 139 1.99 13.31 -8.33
N VAL A 140 2.93 13.54 -7.45
CA VAL A 140 2.88 14.55 -6.38
C VAL A 140 4.19 15.33 -6.34
N HIS A 141 4.21 16.45 -5.61
CA HIS A 141 5.47 17.16 -5.38
C HIS A 141 6.45 16.29 -4.58
N GLN A 142 7.74 16.29 -4.97
CA GLN A 142 8.77 15.40 -4.41
C GLN A 142 8.90 15.45 -2.88
N ASN A 143 8.60 16.59 -2.27
CA ASN A 143 8.66 16.78 -0.82
C ASN A 143 7.35 16.42 -0.09
N SER A 144 6.36 15.86 -0.79
CA SER A 144 5.06 15.54 -0.18
C SER A 144 5.11 14.32 0.72
N THR A 145 6.08 13.42 0.53
CA THR A 145 6.20 12.21 1.34
C THR A 145 7.62 11.97 1.85
N ALA A 146 7.75 11.11 2.84
CA ALA A 146 9.04 10.64 3.34
C ALA A 146 9.84 9.82 2.29
N PHE A 147 9.23 9.42 1.18
CA PHE A 147 9.76 8.43 0.25
C PHE A 147 10.09 8.99 -1.14
N THR A 148 9.81 10.27 -1.41
CA THR A 148 9.86 10.83 -2.77
C THR A 148 10.90 11.93 -2.98
N ARG A 149 11.64 12.30 -1.96
CA ARG A 149 12.56 13.46 -1.96
C ARG A 149 13.68 13.37 -2.99
N HIS A 150 14.13 12.16 -3.33
CA HIS A 150 15.20 11.90 -4.31
C HIS A 150 14.67 11.77 -5.75
N PHE A 151 13.39 12.07 -5.99
CA PHE A 151 12.78 12.06 -7.32
C PHE A 151 12.65 13.46 -7.87
N SER A 152 12.76 13.60 -9.19
CA SER A 152 12.31 14.79 -9.92
C SER A 152 10.87 14.63 -10.40
N GLU A 153 10.15 15.74 -10.63
CA GLU A 153 8.74 15.72 -11.05
C GLU A 153 8.50 15.01 -12.39
N THR A 154 9.53 14.92 -13.24
CA THR A 154 9.44 14.27 -14.56
C THR A 154 10.01 12.87 -14.59
N GLU A 155 10.55 12.41 -13.47
CA GLU A 155 11.25 11.14 -13.42
C GLU A 155 10.31 9.95 -13.46
N MET A 156 10.70 8.96 -14.27
CA MET A 156 10.07 7.66 -14.32
C MET A 156 11.04 6.62 -13.76
N ILE A 157 10.47 5.64 -13.05
CA ILE A 157 11.18 4.45 -12.61
C ILE A 157 10.51 3.20 -13.16
N ASN A 158 11.30 2.19 -13.50
CA ASN A 158 10.80 0.91 -13.95
C ASN A 158 10.95 -0.11 -12.83
N ILE A 159 9.83 -0.61 -12.31
CA ILE A 159 9.75 -1.45 -11.11
C ILE A 159 8.99 -2.74 -11.42
N PRO A 160 9.48 -3.92 -10.97
CA PRO A 160 8.73 -5.16 -11.10
C PRO A 160 7.53 -5.19 -10.15
N PHE A 161 6.46 -5.84 -10.57
CA PHE A 161 5.31 -6.14 -9.73
C PHE A 161 4.84 -7.59 -9.94
N ALA A 162 4.24 -8.18 -8.90
CA ALA A 162 3.78 -9.55 -8.92
C ALA A 162 2.67 -9.73 -7.87
N HIS A 163 1.42 -9.61 -8.28
CA HIS A 163 0.26 -9.67 -7.38
C HIS A 163 -1.02 -10.07 -8.11
N ALA A 164 -1.99 -10.60 -7.35
CA ALA A 164 -3.34 -10.89 -7.82
C ALA A 164 -4.33 -9.78 -7.42
N GLU A 165 -4.19 -9.23 -6.22
CA GLU A 165 -5.03 -8.20 -5.62
C GLU A 165 -4.24 -6.90 -5.44
N GLY A 166 -3.99 -6.17 -6.53
CA GLY A 166 -3.22 -4.92 -6.52
C GLY A 166 -3.97 -3.73 -7.07
N ARG A 167 -5.25 -3.90 -7.38
CA ARG A 167 -6.10 -2.88 -7.98
C ARG A 167 -6.68 -1.96 -6.92
N PHE A 168 -6.20 -0.72 -6.84
CA PHE A 168 -6.80 0.31 -5.99
C PHE A 168 -8.21 0.66 -6.45
N ILE A 169 -9.17 0.58 -5.51
CA ILE A 169 -10.55 1.01 -5.65
C ILE A 169 -10.80 2.10 -4.61
N ILE A 170 -11.14 3.30 -5.09
CA ILE A 170 -11.25 4.49 -4.26
C ILE A 170 -12.55 5.23 -4.61
N PRO A 171 -13.40 5.61 -3.61
CA PRO A 171 -14.53 6.49 -3.84
C PRO A 171 -14.09 7.81 -4.51
N ASN A 172 -14.87 8.32 -5.48
CA ASN A 172 -14.45 9.47 -6.28
C ASN A 172 -14.19 10.73 -5.44
N ASP A 173 -15.02 11.01 -4.46
CA ASP A 173 -14.89 12.12 -3.53
C ASP A 173 -13.60 12.02 -2.68
N LEU A 174 -13.31 10.83 -2.18
CA LEU A 174 -12.05 10.56 -1.47
C LEU A 174 -10.84 10.67 -2.41
N LEU A 175 -10.93 10.17 -3.64
CA LEU A 175 -9.86 10.28 -4.63
C LEU A 175 -9.54 11.75 -4.94
N ASP A 176 -10.54 12.60 -5.08
CA ASP A 176 -10.36 14.03 -5.35
C ASP A 176 -9.71 14.75 -4.15
N GLU A 177 -10.07 14.38 -2.93
CA GLU A 177 -9.40 14.86 -1.72
C GLU A 177 -7.95 14.37 -1.65
N MET A 178 -7.69 13.10 -1.93
CA MET A 178 -6.33 12.52 -1.96
C MET A 178 -5.42 13.21 -3.01
N LYS A 179 -5.96 13.59 -4.17
CA LYS A 179 -5.21 14.38 -5.18
C LYS A 179 -4.83 15.75 -4.62
N THR A 180 -5.77 16.43 -3.99
CA THR A 180 -5.56 17.76 -3.38
C THR A 180 -4.49 17.70 -2.29
N ASN A 181 -4.48 16.64 -1.49
CA ASN A 181 -3.57 16.42 -0.37
C ASN A 181 -2.23 15.77 -0.77
N ASN A 182 -1.97 15.57 -2.07
CA ASN A 182 -0.75 14.92 -2.57
C ASN A 182 -0.54 13.49 -2.05
N GLN A 183 -1.61 12.71 -1.95
CA GLN A 183 -1.56 11.32 -1.48
C GLN A 183 -1.48 10.29 -2.62
N THR A 184 -1.72 10.71 -3.87
CA THR A 184 -1.68 9.87 -5.08
C THR A 184 -0.25 9.79 -5.64
N VAL A 185 0.66 9.07 -4.94
CA VAL A 185 2.11 9.24 -5.02
C VAL A 185 2.71 8.78 -6.35
N PHE A 186 2.45 7.55 -6.76
CA PHE A 186 2.93 7.02 -8.04
C PHE A 186 1.79 6.48 -8.89
N ARG A 187 1.91 6.74 -10.20
CA ARG A 187 0.95 6.26 -11.20
C ARG A 187 1.65 5.42 -12.25
N TYR A 188 0.99 4.35 -12.69
CA TYR A 188 1.41 3.60 -13.86
C TYR A 188 1.37 4.47 -15.12
N CYS A 189 2.39 4.37 -15.97
CA CYS A 189 2.49 5.10 -17.21
C CYS A 189 3.14 4.25 -18.32
N ASP A 190 3.08 4.72 -19.56
CA ASP A 190 3.80 4.14 -20.68
C ASP A 190 5.29 4.55 -20.69
N ASN A 191 6.05 4.10 -21.69
CA ASN A 191 7.47 4.42 -21.84
C ASN A 191 7.77 5.92 -22.06
N ASN A 192 6.75 6.73 -22.38
CA ASN A 192 6.86 8.17 -22.59
C ASN A 192 6.32 8.97 -21.39
N GLY A 193 5.94 8.29 -20.29
CA GLY A 193 5.36 8.91 -19.11
C GLY A 193 3.89 9.32 -19.26
N LYS A 194 3.23 8.89 -20.34
CA LYS A 194 1.78 9.13 -20.54
C LYS A 194 0.97 8.13 -19.74
N VAL A 195 0.02 8.64 -18.96
CA VAL A 195 -0.94 7.84 -18.20
C VAL A 195 -2.13 7.46 -19.09
N SER A 196 -2.51 6.20 -19.08
CA SER A 196 -3.68 5.66 -19.78
C SER A 196 -4.33 4.57 -18.94
N SER A 197 -5.65 4.54 -18.88
CA SER A 197 -6.41 3.48 -18.18
C SER A 197 -6.34 2.12 -18.88
N GLU A 198 -5.85 2.09 -20.11
CA GLU A 198 -5.75 0.89 -20.95
C GLU A 198 -4.57 0.00 -20.57
N PHE A 199 -4.78 -1.32 -20.62
CA PHE A 199 -3.71 -2.30 -20.59
C PHE A 199 -2.84 -2.17 -21.87
N PRO A 200 -1.50 -2.26 -21.79
CA PRO A 200 -0.67 -2.61 -20.62
C PRO A 200 -0.24 -1.43 -19.73
N THR A 201 -0.56 -0.18 -20.07
CA THR A 201 -0.15 1.01 -19.30
C THR A 201 -0.71 0.99 -17.89
N ASN A 202 -1.99 0.61 -17.73
CA ASN A 202 -2.57 0.27 -16.43
C ASN A 202 -2.64 -1.26 -16.32
N PRO A 203 -1.67 -1.88 -15.62
CA PRO A 203 -1.52 -3.33 -15.68
C PRO A 203 -2.54 -4.10 -14.84
N ASN A 204 -3.23 -3.42 -13.92
CA ASN A 204 -4.13 -4.05 -12.96
C ASN A 204 -5.51 -3.40 -12.84
N GLY A 205 -5.78 -2.32 -13.60
CA GLY A 205 -7.05 -1.62 -13.60
C GLY A 205 -7.28 -0.71 -12.39
N SER A 206 -6.23 -0.29 -11.69
CA SER A 206 -6.31 0.64 -10.57
C SER A 206 -6.97 1.96 -10.97
N ASP A 207 -7.82 2.48 -10.10
CA ASP A 207 -8.39 3.82 -10.24
C ASP A 207 -7.26 4.85 -10.34
N TYR A 208 -7.42 5.83 -11.23
CA TYR A 208 -6.43 6.88 -11.50
C TYR A 208 -5.02 6.32 -11.85
N ASN A 209 -4.90 5.05 -12.28
CA ASN A 209 -3.63 4.35 -12.54
C ASN A 209 -2.71 4.26 -11.32
N LEU A 210 -3.24 4.23 -10.13
CA LEU A 210 -2.44 4.26 -8.91
C LEU A 210 -1.59 3.00 -8.75
N ALA A 211 -0.31 3.22 -8.48
CA ALA A 211 0.67 2.20 -8.11
C ALA A 211 1.07 2.32 -6.62
N ALA A 212 0.98 3.55 -6.08
CA ALA A 212 1.27 3.83 -4.68
C ALA A 212 0.47 5.03 -4.17
N ILE A 213 0.04 4.95 -2.92
CA ILE A 213 -0.67 6.01 -2.19
C ILE A 213 -0.07 6.20 -0.80
N SER A 214 -0.18 7.40 -0.25
CA SER A 214 0.29 7.71 1.11
C SER A 214 -0.85 8.07 2.06
N ASN A 215 -0.52 8.10 3.36
CA ASN A 215 -1.38 8.77 4.33
C ASN A 215 -1.28 10.29 4.19
N THR A 216 -2.17 11.03 4.86
CA THR A 216 -2.25 12.49 4.82
C THR A 216 -0.93 13.16 5.24
N ASN A 217 -0.22 12.61 6.22
CA ASN A 217 1.04 13.15 6.72
C ASN A 217 2.24 12.85 5.81
N GLY A 218 2.09 11.96 4.81
CA GLY A 218 3.14 11.58 3.87
C GLY A 218 4.24 10.69 4.46
N ASN A 219 4.08 10.19 5.69
CA ASN A 219 5.06 9.32 6.32
C ASN A 219 4.70 7.82 6.27
N VAL A 220 3.53 7.46 5.74
CA VAL A 220 3.16 6.07 5.47
C VAL A 220 2.87 5.91 3.98
N LEU A 221 3.54 4.96 3.33
CA LEU A 221 3.41 4.68 1.90
C LEU A 221 2.98 3.24 1.68
N ALA A 222 1.91 3.04 0.92
CA ALA A 222 1.47 1.74 0.41
C ALA A 222 1.77 1.67 -1.09
N MET A 223 2.60 0.71 -1.52
CA MET A 223 3.05 0.55 -2.91
C MET A 223 2.90 -0.90 -3.36
N MET A 224 2.22 -1.15 -4.46
CA MET A 224 2.02 -2.50 -4.98
C MET A 224 3.22 -3.07 -5.75
N PRO A 225 3.96 -2.30 -6.58
CA PRO A 225 5.25 -2.72 -7.13
C PRO A 225 6.33 -2.97 -6.07
N HIS A 226 7.37 -3.73 -6.47
CA HIS A 226 8.47 -4.19 -5.61
C HIS A 226 9.76 -3.40 -5.81
N PRO A 227 9.93 -2.21 -5.20
CA PRO A 227 11.15 -1.43 -5.33
C PRO A 227 12.37 -2.09 -4.67
N GLU A 228 12.16 -2.95 -3.69
CA GLU A 228 13.23 -3.68 -2.99
C GLU A 228 13.98 -4.65 -3.90
N ARG A 229 13.36 -5.09 -5.01
CA ARG A 229 13.92 -6.05 -5.97
C ARG A 229 14.81 -5.44 -7.04
N THR A 230 14.99 -4.12 -7.04
CA THR A 230 15.78 -3.42 -8.05
C THR A 230 16.46 -2.19 -7.48
N GLU A 231 17.64 -1.83 -8.04
CA GLU A 231 18.37 -0.61 -7.67
C GLU A 231 17.60 0.66 -8.09
N TYR A 232 16.70 0.58 -9.07
CA TYR A 232 15.83 1.72 -9.43
C TYR A 232 14.91 2.13 -8.28
N GLY A 233 14.61 1.23 -7.34
CA GLY A 233 13.83 1.50 -6.14
C GLY A 233 14.61 2.13 -4.99
N ASP A 234 15.95 2.16 -5.06
CA ASP A 234 16.81 2.64 -3.95
C ASP A 234 16.54 4.10 -3.58
N LYS A 235 16.04 4.92 -4.52
CA LYS A 235 15.64 6.31 -4.25
C LYS A 235 14.53 6.43 -3.20
N LEU A 236 13.61 5.47 -3.14
CA LEU A 236 12.56 5.43 -2.11
C LEU A 236 13.18 5.23 -0.72
N PHE A 237 14.09 4.29 -0.60
CA PHE A 237 14.80 4.00 0.65
C PHE A 237 15.76 5.13 1.04
N SER A 238 16.45 5.76 0.06
CA SER A 238 17.30 6.93 0.28
C SER A 238 16.52 8.14 0.76
N SER A 239 15.32 8.37 0.20
CA SER A 239 14.40 9.42 0.65
C SER A 239 13.92 9.17 2.08
N MET A 240 13.58 7.92 2.41
CA MET A 240 13.21 7.51 3.78
C MET A 240 14.35 7.77 4.77
N LYS A 241 15.59 7.46 4.37
CA LYS A 241 16.78 7.72 5.18
C LYS A 241 16.96 9.22 5.45
N GLU A 242 16.93 10.05 4.42
CA GLU A 242 17.04 11.50 4.55
C GLU A 242 15.93 12.08 5.44
N PHE A 243 14.70 11.60 5.28
CA PHE A 243 13.58 12.00 6.12
C PHE A 243 13.86 11.74 7.61
N ILE A 244 14.41 10.56 7.95
CA ILE A 244 14.77 10.19 9.33
C ILE A 244 15.94 11.05 9.84
N GLU A 245 17.00 11.22 9.03
CA GLU A 245 18.22 11.96 9.42
C GLU A 245 17.92 13.42 9.76
N HIS A 246 17.01 14.05 9.05
CA HIS A 246 16.70 15.46 9.23
C HIS A 246 15.49 15.73 10.12
N SER A 247 14.85 14.69 10.69
CA SER A 247 13.64 14.82 11.53
C SER A 247 12.60 15.75 10.92
N ILE A 248 12.29 15.56 9.63
CA ILE A 248 11.49 16.48 8.83
C ILE A 248 10.07 16.53 9.40
N PRO A 249 9.52 17.73 9.66
CA PRO A 249 8.17 17.86 10.20
C PRO A 249 7.12 17.29 9.24
N LEU A 250 6.16 16.56 9.78
CA LEU A 250 5.01 16.09 9.03
C LEU A 250 4.08 17.26 8.68
N LYS A 251 3.45 17.21 7.53
CA LYS A 251 2.33 18.07 7.22
C LYS A 251 1.15 17.68 8.11
N LYS A 252 0.55 18.66 8.81
CA LYS A 252 -0.66 18.47 9.60
C LYS A 252 -1.88 18.87 8.77
N GLU A 253 -2.16 18.15 7.72
CA GLU A 253 -3.44 18.28 7.03
C GLU A 253 -4.35 17.11 7.45
N ILE A 254 -5.54 17.42 7.89
CA ILE A 254 -6.54 16.43 8.30
C ILE A 254 -7.48 16.25 7.13
N LEU A 255 -7.66 15.01 6.68
CA LEU A 255 -8.69 14.67 5.72
C LEU A 255 -10.06 15.02 6.28
N SER A 256 -10.84 15.77 5.51
CA SER A 256 -12.20 16.13 5.87
C SER A 256 -13.25 15.13 5.33
N TYR A 257 -12.78 14.08 4.64
CA TYR A 257 -13.65 13.08 4.04
C TYR A 257 -14.65 12.51 5.05
N LYS A 258 -15.91 12.68 4.75
CA LYS A 258 -17.02 12.05 5.46
C LYS A 258 -17.80 11.26 4.42
N PRO A 259 -17.87 9.92 4.53
CA PRO A 259 -18.67 9.14 3.62
C PRO A 259 -20.13 9.63 3.70
N GLU A 260 -20.76 9.86 2.57
CA GLU A 260 -22.19 9.96 2.55
C GLU A 260 -22.76 8.65 3.08
N HIS A 261 -23.28 8.67 4.28
CA HIS A 261 -24.05 7.56 4.80
C HIS A 261 -25.26 7.38 3.87
N LYS A 262 -25.16 6.50 2.88
CA LYS A 262 -26.34 5.95 2.26
C LYS A 262 -27.19 5.46 3.43
N LYS A 263 -28.37 6.07 3.62
CA LYS A 263 -29.32 5.64 4.66
C LYS A 263 -29.35 4.12 4.66
N ILE A 264 -28.93 3.49 5.76
CA ILE A 264 -29.18 2.09 5.95
C ILE A 264 -30.69 1.97 5.88
N VAL A 265 -31.19 1.40 4.80
CA VAL A 265 -32.60 1.07 4.69
C VAL A 265 -32.79 -0.03 5.70
N ASN A 266 -33.37 0.31 6.85
CA ASN A 266 -33.77 -0.68 7.82
C ASN A 266 -34.88 -1.50 7.16
N TYR A 267 -34.52 -2.66 6.65
CA TYR A 267 -35.52 -3.64 6.26
C TYR A 267 -36.10 -4.23 7.54
N GLU A 268 -37.38 -4.00 7.80
CA GLU A 268 -38.11 -4.79 8.80
C GLU A 268 -38.16 -6.23 8.29
N ILE A 269 -37.39 -7.08 8.94
CA ILE A 269 -37.40 -8.52 8.68
C ILE A 269 -38.67 -9.05 9.32
N ASN A 270 -39.66 -9.43 8.54
CA ASN A 270 -40.83 -10.14 8.99
C ASN A 270 -40.64 -11.66 8.80
N GLU A 271 -41.46 -12.47 9.44
CA GLU A 271 -41.38 -13.93 9.41
C GLU A 271 -41.43 -14.57 8.02
N ASN A 272 -41.81 -13.82 7.01
CA ASN A 272 -41.87 -14.26 5.61
C ASN A 272 -40.69 -13.72 4.74
N SER A 273 -39.69 -13.08 5.33
CA SER A 273 -38.54 -12.56 4.61
C SER A 273 -37.56 -13.68 4.35
N ASN A 274 -37.39 -14.06 3.09
CA ASN A 274 -36.27 -14.92 2.66
C ASN A 274 -34.98 -14.11 2.70
N ILE A 275 -34.17 -14.25 3.76
CA ILE A 275 -32.86 -13.66 3.84
C ILE A 275 -31.89 -14.56 3.07
N TRP A 276 -31.50 -14.12 1.89
CA TRP A 276 -30.32 -14.68 1.24
C TRP A 276 -29.09 -14.03 1.88
N ILE A 277 -28.48 -14.74 2.85
CA ILE A 277 -27.13 -14.40 3.28
C ILE A 277 -26.23 -14.78 2.12
N CYS A 278 -25.89 -13.79 1.31
CA CYS A 278 -24.79 -13.93 0.36
C CYS A 278 -23.51 -13.98 1.21
N LEU A 279 -23.14 -15.19 1.66
CA LEU A 279 -21.75 -15.44 2.04
C LEU A 279 -20.96 -15.06 0.79
N LEU A 280 -20.15 -14.02 0.90
CA LEU A 280 -19.13 -13.70 -0.10
C LEU A 280 -18.25 -14.95 -0.20
N TYR A 281 -18.58 -15.77 -1.17
CA TYR A 281 -17.76 -16.90 -1.58
C TYR A 281 -16.50 -16.27 -2.17
N THR A 282 -15.43 -16.21 -1.38
CA THR A 282 -14.12 -16.01 -1.92
C THR A 282 -13.88 -17.16 -2.88
N SER A 283 -13.58 -16.83 -4.14
CA SER A 283 -13.21 -17.83 -5.13
C SER A 283 -12.21 -18.80 -4.51
N PRO A 284 -12.37 -20.14 -4.68
CA PRO A 284 -11.39 -21.07 -4.15
C PRO A 284 -10.00 -20.68 -4.67
N SER A 285 -9.01 -20.77 -3.79
CA SER A 285 -7.62 -20.54 -4.16
C SER A 285 -7.29 -21.44 -5.38
N PRO A 286 -6.47 -20.97 -6.34
CA PRO A 286 -6.01 -21.82 -7.44
C PRO A 286 -5.37 -23.15 -7.01
N ARG A 287 -5.07 -23.31 -5.73
CA ARG A 287 -4.56 -24.54 -5.11
C ARG A 287 -5.65 -25.55 -4.74
N ASP A 288 -6.91 -25.14 -4.71
CA ASP A 288 -8.04 -26.01 -4.34
C ASP A 288 -8.64 -26.74 -5.57
N THR A 289 -8.07 -26.52 -6.76
CA THR A 289 -8.49 -27.12 -8.04
C THR A 289 -7.45 -28.06 -8.63
N ALA A 290 -6.51 -28.60 -7.83
CA ALA A 290 -5.55 -29.60 -8.26
C ALA A 290 -5.96 -31.00 -7.78
#